data_a163750e43b363a13b157d130ff07213
#
_entry.id   a163750e43b363a13b157d130ff07213
#
_cell.length_a   1.000
_cell.length_b   1.000
_cell.length_c   1.000
_cell.angle_alpha   90.00
_cell.angle_beta   90.00
_cell.angle_gamma   90.00
#
_symmetry.space_group_name_H-M   'P 1'
#
loop_
_entity.id
_entity.type
_entity.pdbx_description
1 polymer ?
#
loop_
_entity_poly.entity_id
_entity_poly.type
_entity_poly.pdbx_seq_one_letter_code
_entity_poly.pdbx_strand_id
1 'polypeptide(L)'
;MSGCSRRQFLTGSALAALGGTLALAGCAPMSHEEAAAKKREAAAGNDKNADGEVTAIGTGMGKHGEFTVEVSAKDGAIDRITVLDSRETPGMGDVAMEKMTQAIIDNQTLAVDTISGATLTSMAFLTAVGSALDAMGESADDWKNREPAAWVSDVELPEEADVVVIGAGGAGFAAAITAANEGKSVVLMDKMGVFGGDTALSGGEMAVPGNWIQVTQGIEDSPENLVSDMLVGGDNKGDPELVAIIANGALDSANWLTYEGGVSWKHDLMQFGGHNIKRSIIPITHSGSEMTTKLTNRVNGMDDIVLIDNTKAVELVTDDAGAVTGVKVENPVTGDTSEVKCKAVVLATGGFGSNVDMRVKYNPEMDDKILSTGRPGRRHRDGREDRRRHH
;
A
#
# COMPACT_ATOMS: atom_id res chain seq x y z
N MET A 1 -26.30 -13.09 8.75
CA MET A 1 -25.12 -13.96 8.61
C MET A 1 -23.93 -13.06 8.93
N SER A 2 -23.18 -13.35 10.00
CA SER A 2 -22.21 -12.42 10.58
C SER A 2 -20.95 -12.37 9.74
N GLY A 3 -20.64 -11.22 9.17
CA GLY A 3 -19.36 -10.95 8.53
C GLY A 3 -18.21 -11.10 9.53
N CYS A 4 -17.12 -11.70 9.08
CA CYS A 4 -15.91 -11.87 9.88
C CYS A 4 -15.22 -10.52 10.04
N SER A 5 -15.22 -9.95 11.24
CA SER A 5 -14.54 -8.68 11.50
C SER A 5 -13.02 -8.85 11.49
N ARG A 6 -12.25 -7.78 11.18
CA ARG A 6 -10.78 -7.75 11.22
C ARG A 6 -10.19 -8.33 12.53
N ARG A 7 -10.87 -8.18 13.65
CA ARG A 7 -10.47 -8.76 14.94
C ARG A 7 -10.44 -10.29 14.95
N GLN A 8 -11.29 -10.96 14.16
CA GLN A 8 -11.31 -12.43 14.11
C GLN A 8 -10.18 -13.02 13.26
N PHE A 9 -9.65 -12.26 12.30
CA PHE A 9 -8.53 -12.70 11.46
C PHE A 9 -7.19 -12.71 12.21
N LEU A 10 -6.97 -11.75 13.12
CA LEU A 10 -5.71 -11.64 13.88
C LEU A 10 -5.62 -12.56 15.10
N THR A 11 -6.76 -13.08 15.62
CA THR A 11 -6.77 -14.00 16.78
C THR A 11 -6.62 -15.48 16.42
N GLY A 12 -6.64 -15.83 15.13
CA GLY A 12 -6.53 -17.21 14.65
C GLY A 12 -5.12 -17.82 14.64
N SER A 13 -4.08 -17.02 14.84
CA SER A 13 -2.68 -17.47 14.65
C SER A 13 -1.95 -17.96 15.92
N ALA A 14 -2.60 -18.01 17.07
CA ALA A 14 -1.94 -18.31 18.35
C ALA A 14 -2.59 -19.46 19.14
N LEU A 15 -3.08 -20.53 18.49
CA LEU A 15 -3.46 -21.78 19.20
C LEU A 15 -3.52 -22.97 18.24
N ALA A 16 -2.36 -23.52 17.90
CA ALA A 16 -2.24 -24.82 17.27
C ALA A 16 -1.18 -25.67 17.96
N ALA A 17 -1.49 -26.11 19.17
CA ALA A 17 -0.84 -27.25 19.80
C ALA A 17 -1.90 -27.98 20.63
N LEU A 18 -2.67 -28.85 19.97
CA LEU A 18 -3.23 -30.09 20.50
C LEU A 18 -4.29 -30.63 19.51
N GLY A 19 -3.98 -31.80 18.99
CA GLY A 19 -4.70 -32.65 18.08
C GLY A 19 -6.21 -32.45 17.84
N GLY A 20 -6.54 -32.23 16.58
CA GLY A 20 -7.90 -32.26 16.09
C GLY A 20 -7.92 -31.67 14.67
N THR A 21 -8.02 -32.54 13.65
CA THR A 21 -8.21 -32.15 12.26
C THR A 21 -9.54 -31.44 12.09
N LEU A 22 -9.55 -30.12 12.19
CA LEU A 22 -10.58 -29.26 11.63
C LEU A 22 -9.95 -28.55 10.44
N ALA A 23 -10.46 -28.87 9.25
CA ALA A 23 -10.08 -28.21 8.01
C ALA A 23 -10.44 -26.72 8.10
N LEU A 24 -9.46 -25.87 8.42
CA LEU A 24 -9.49 -24.44 8.14
C LEU A 24 -9.11 -24.27 6.67
N ALA A 25 -10.10 -24.45 5.78
CA ALA A 25 -9.99 -24.01 4.42
C ALA A 25 -10.17 -22.48 4.41
N GLY A 26 -9.07 -21.74 4.34
CA GLY A 26 -9.13 -20.29 4.22
C GLY A 26 -7.76 -19.64 4.24
N CYS A 27 -7.31 -19.17 3.08
CA CYS A 27 -6.27 -18.16 2.88
C CYS A 27 -4.80 -18.51 3.16
N ALA A 28 -4.33 -19.70 2.79
CA ALA A 28 -2.93 -19.86 2.44
C ALA A 28 -2.77 -19.60 0.93
N PRO A 29 -1.79 -18.80 0.47
CA PRO A 29 -1.55 -18.65 -0.97
C PRO A 29 -1.26 -20.02 -1.57
N MET A 30 -1.96 -20.33 -2.66
CA MET A 30 -1.82 -21.59 -3.39
C MET A 30 -0.41 -21.67 -3.99
N SER A 31 0.21 -22.85 -4.01
CA SER A 31 1.49 -23.02 -4.66
C SER A 31 1.36 -22.79 -6.18
N HIS A 32 2.44 -22.34 -6.85
CA HIS A 32 2.45 -22.16 -8.31
C HIS A 32 2.06 -23.44 -9.07
N GLU A 33 2.34 -24.60 -8.49
CA GLU A 33 2.04 -25.90 -9.08
C GLU A 33 0.55 -26.24 -8.96
N GLU A 34 -0.08 -25.93 -7.83
CA GLU A 34 -1.54 -26.06 -7.62
C GLU A 34 -2.32 -25.06 -8.47
N ALA A 35 -1.85 -23.82 -8.60
CA ALA A 35 -2.44 -22.82 -9.49
C ALA A 35 -2.34 -23.25 -10.96
N ALA A 36 -1.21 -23.81 -11.39
CA ALA A 36 -1.03 -24.35 -12.73
C ALA A 36 -1.90 -25.60 -12.99
N ALA A 37 -2.10 -26.44 -11.98
CA ALA A 37 -2.98 -27.61 -12.07
C ALA A 37 -4.46 -27.17 -12.21
N LYS A 38 -4.92 -26.23 -11.38
CA LYS A 38 -6.27 -25.66 -11.49
C LYS A 38 -6.49 -24.93 -12.82
N LYS A 39 -5.49 -24.22 -13.35
CA LYS A 39 -5.55 -23.57 -14.67
C LYS A 39 -5.74 -24.59 -15.80
N ARG A 40 -5.16 -25.80 -15.69
CA ARG A 40 -5.34 -26.90 -16.64
C ARG A 40 -6.73 -27.55 -16.50
N GLU A 41 -7.23 -27.67 -15.29
CA GLU A 41 -8.52 -28.30 -14.99
C GLU A 41 -9.69 -27.40 -15.42
N ALA A 42 -9.60 -26.09 -15.17
CA ALA A 42 -10.62 -25.12 -15.56
C ALA A 42 -10.66 -24.80 -17.08
N ALA A 43 -9.54 -25.00 -17.80
CA ALA A 43 -9.53 -24.94 -19.27
C ALA A 43 -10.32 -26.09 -19.91
N ALA A 44 -10.79 -27.06 -19.11
CA ALA A 44 -11.48 -28.24 -19.56
C ALA A 44 -13.03 -28.20 -19.51
N GLY A 45 -13.65 -27.17 -18.94
CA GLY A 45 -15.11 -27.01 -19.00
C GLY A 45 -15.74 -26.22 -17.85
N ASN A 46 -16.83 -25.53 -18.14
CA ASN A 46 -17.76 -24.93 -17.19
C ASN A 46 -18.58 -26.04 -16.52
N ASP A 47 -18.05 -26.66 -15.48
CA ASP A 47 -18.80 -27.65 -14.73
C ASP A 47 -19.67 -26.95 -13.67
N LYS A 48 -21.01 -27.05 -13.83
CA LYS A 48 -21.93 -26.78 -12.73
C LYS A 48 -21.76 -27.90 -11.70
N ASN A 49 -21.38 -27.50 -10.49
CA ASN A 49 -21.37 -28.44 -9.37
C ASN A 49 -22.81 -28.85 -9.00
N ALA A 50 -22.96 -29.84 -8.10
CA ALA A 50 -24.26 -30.38 -7.69
C ALA A 50 -25.19 -29.33 -7.07
N ASP A 51 -24.64 -28.19 -6.60
CA ASP A 51 -25.34 -27.07 -5.95
C ASP A 51 -25.69 -25.91 -6.91
N GLY A 52 -25.40 -26.07 -8.21
CA GLY A 52 -25.70 -25.06 -9.23
C GLY A 52 -24.67 -23.91 -9.32
N GLU A 53 -23.56 -23.99 -8.58
CA GLU A 53 -22.46 -23.05 -8.66
C GLU A 53 -21.66 -23.30 -9.97
N VAL A 54 -21.35 -22.22 -10.68
CA VAL A 54 -20.49 -22.21 -11.86
C VAL A 54 -19.17 -21.54 -11.49
N THR A 55 -18.06 -22.17 -11.87
CA THR A 55 -16.73 -21.65 -11.59
C THR A 55 -15.95 -21.49 -12.89
N ALA A 56 -15.25 -20.38 -13.07
CA ALA A 56 -14.36 -20.17 -14.19
C ALA A 56 -13.09 -19.42 -13.78
N ILE A 57 -12.06 -19.56 -14.61
CA ILE A 57 -10.77 -18.87 -14.43
C ILE A 57 -10.67 -17.74 -15.45
N GLY A 58 -10.23 -16.58 -14.96
CA GLY A 58 -9.87 -15.45 -15.78
C GLY A 58 -8.46 -14.97 -15.53
N THR A 59 -7.88 -14.27 -16.49
CA THR A 59 -6.54 -13.72 -16.41
C THR A 59 -6.51 -12.23 -16.71
N GLY A 60 -5.56 -11.52 -16.05
CA GLY A 60 -5.30 -10.12 -16.28
C GLY A 60 -3.81 -9.82 -16.26
N MET A 61 -3.40 -8.78 -16.98
CA MET A 61 -2.00 -8.36 -17.05
C MET A 61 -1.76 -7.20 -16.09
N GLY A 62 -1.13 -7.49 -14.97
CA GLY A 62 -0.76 -6.52 -13.94
C GLY A 62 0.61 -5.87 -14.19
N LYS A 63 1.12 -5.18 -13.17
CA LYS A 63 2.41 -4.48 -13.24
C LYS A 63 3.60 -5.44 -13.38
N HIS A 64 3.53 -6.59 -12.71
CA HIS A 64 4.62 -7.56 -12.63
C HIS A 64 4.35 -8.85 -13.42
N GLY A 65 3.35 -8.85 -14.29
CA GLY A 65 3.01 -9.96 -15.17
C GLY A 65 1.54 -10.36 -15.13
N GLU A 66 1.25 -11.47 -15.77
CA GLU A 66 -0.10 -12.08 -15.75
C GLU A 66 -0.40 -12.60 -14.35
N PHE A 67 -1.59 -12.35 -13.87
CA PHE A 67 -2.16 -13.06 -12.73
C PHE A 67 -3.50 -13.70 -13.06
N THR A 68 -3.93 -14.60 -12.22
CA THR A 68 -5.07 -15.49 -12.47
C THR A 68 -6.03 -15.43 -11.30
N VAL A 69 -7.32 -15.30 -11.59
CA VAL A 69 -8.40 -15.39 -10.62
C VAL A 69 -9.33 -16.56 -10.95
N GLU A 70 -9.89 -17.16 -9.91
CA GLU A 70 -11.04 -18.06 -9.98
C GLU A 70 -12.27 -17.28 -9.49
N VAL A 71 -13.31 -17.26 -10.30
CA VAL A 71 -14.60 -16.66 -9.96
C VAL A 71 -15.63 -17.75 -9.84
N SER A 72 -16.38 -17.77 -8.74
CA SER A 72 -17.54 -18.64 -8.53
C SER A 72 -18.80 -17.78 -8.55
N ALA A 73 -19.80 -18.23 -9.29
CA ALA A 73 -21.11 -17.60 -9.39
C ALA A 73 -22.22 -18.60 -9.14
N LYS A 74 -23.27 -18.16 -8.44
CA LYS A 74 -24.46 -18.94 -8.15
C LYS A 74 -25.71 -18.09 -8.37
N ASP A 75 -26.70 -18.64 -9.06
CA ASP A 75 -27.97 -17.95 -9.34
C ASP A 75 -27.80 -16.55 -9.99
N GLY A 76 -26.75 -16.39 -10.82
CA GLY A 76 -26.44 -15.14 -11.52
C GLY A 76 -25.73 -14.08 -10.68
N ALA A 77 -25.28 -14.44 -9.48
CA ALA A 77 -24.51 -13.57 -8.59
C ALA A 77 -23.09 -14.13 -8.35
N ILE A 78 -22.07 -13.26 -8.29
CA ILE A 78 -20.72 -13.64 -7.88
C ILE A 78 -20.75 -13.92 -6.38
N ASP A 79 -20.35 -15.14 -6.00
CA ASP A 79 -20.28 -15.60 -4.62
C ASP A 79 -18.86 -15.52 -4.06
N ARG A 80 -17.86 -15.78 -4.92
CA ARG A 80 -16.46 -15.80 -4.49
C ARG A 80 -15.52 -15.42 -5.64
N ILE A 81 -14.47 -14.69 -5.31
CA ILE A 81 -13.32 -14.44 -6.17
C ILE A 81 -12.06 -14.85 -5.41
N THR A 82 -11.25 -15.72 -5.99
CA THR A 82 -9.99 -16.21 -5.41
C THR A 82 -8.83 -15.89 -6.34
N VAL A 83 -7.81 -15.19 -5.84
CA VAL A 83 -6.56 -14.99 -6.58
C VAL A 83 -5.74 -16.27 -6.50
N LEU A 84 -5.52 -16.93 -7.64
CA LEU A 84 -4.79 -18.19 -7.72
C LEU A 84 -3.29 -17.99 -7.86
N ASP A 85 -2.88 -17.00 -8.66
CA ASP A 85 -1.47 -16.65 -8.88
C ASP A 85 -1.36 -15.14 -9.08
N SER A 86 -0.41 -14.51 -8.38
CA SER A 86 -0.13 -13.08 -8.48
C SER A 86 1.32 -12.79 -8.12
N ARG A 87 1.93 -11.88 -8.88
CA ARG A 87 3.27 -11.33 -8.59
C ARG A 87 3.21 -9.84 -8.28
N GLU A 88 2.02 -9.33 -7.97
CA GLU A 88 1.84 -7.93 -7.65
C GLU A 88 2.58 -7.55 -6.35
N THR A 89 2.86 -6.26 -6.19
CA THR A 89 3.62 -5.75 -5.02
C THR A 89 2.90 -6.09 -3.72
N PRO A 90 3.51 -6.87 -2.81
CA PRO A 90 2.93 -7.18 -1.51
C PRO A 90 2.60 -5.92 -0.71
N GLY A 91 1.49 -5.93 0.04
CA GLY A 91 0.99 -4.79 0.81
C GLY A 91 0.36 -3.67 -0.04
N MET A 92 0.38 -3.80 -1.36
CA MET A 92 -0.26 -2.85 -2.28
C MET A 92 -1.21 -3.55 -3.25
N GLY A 93 -0.69 -4.48 -4.05
CA GLY A 93 -1.48 -5.16 -5.06
C GLY A 93 -2.44 -6.18 -4.45
N ASP A 94 -2.01 -6.95 -3.48
CA ASP A 94 -2.83 -7.88 -2.70
C ASP A 94 -3.95 -7.16 -1.94
N VAL A 95 -3.62 -6.06 -1.27
CA VAL A 95 -4.62 -5.21 -0.58
C VAL A 95 -5.63 -4.62 -1.57
N ALA A 96 -5.19 -4.18 -2.74
CA ALA A 96 -6.10 -3.67 -3.75
C ALA A 96 -7.03 -4.76 -4.29
N MET A 97 -6.51 -5.97 -4.57
CA MET A 97 -7.32 -7.09 -5.01
C MET A 97 -8.34 -7.52 -3.96
N GLU A 98 -7.98 -7.52 -2.67
CA GLU A 98 -8.89 -7.81 -1.56
C GLU A 98 -10.05 -6.79 -1.51
N LYS A 99 -9.74 -5.49 -1.54
CA LYS A 99 -10.73 -4.41 -1.53
C LYS A 99 -11.66 -4.46 -2.73
N MET A 100 -11.11 -4.72 -3.91
CA MET A 100 -11.91 -4.86 -5.13
C MET A 100 -12.79 -6.11 -5.12
N THR A 101 -12.28 -7.23 -4.60
CA THR A 101 -13.08 -8.45 -4.38
C THR A 101 -14.30 -8.14 -3.55
N GLN A 102 -14.11 -7.45 -2.42
CA GLN A 102 -15.22 -7.09 -1.54
C GLN A 102 -16.22 -6.16 -2.25
N ALA A 103 -15.73 -5.10 -2.92
CA ALA A 103 -16.59 -4.16 -3.63
C ALA A 103 -17.39 -4.84 -4.76
N ILE A 104 -16.80 -5.76 -5.51
CA ILE A 104 -17.48 -6.51 -6.58
C ILE A 104 -18.55 -7.43 -6.01
N ILE A 105 -18.24 -8.18 -4.96
CA ILE A 105 -19.18 -9.14 -4.34
C ILE A 105 -20.35 -8.40 -3.69
N ASP A 106 -20.08 -7.34 -2.92
CA ASP A 106 -21.14 -6.61 -2.21
C ASP A 106 -22.09 -5.88 -3.17
N ASN A 107 -21.58 -5.36 -4.28
CA ASN A 107 -22.37 -4.56 -5.21
C ASN A 107 -22.73 -5.29 -6.51
N GLN A 108 -22.22 -6.49 -6.72
CA GLN A 108 -22.50 -7.32 -7.91
C GLN A 108 -22.28 -6.54 -9.23
N THR A 109 -21.14 -5.84 -9.35
CA THR A 109 -20.79 -5.00 -10.52
C THR A 109 -19.30 -5.07 -10.82
N LEU A 110 -18.91 -4.88 -12.09
CA LEU A 110 -17.53 -4.59 -12.49
C LEU A 110 -17.29 -3.09 -12.74
N ALA A 111 -18.32 -2.25 -12.58
CA ALA A 111 -18.18 -0.79 -12.58
C ALA A 111 -17.60 -0.31 -11.24
N VAL A 112 -16.49 -0.88 -10.80
CA VAL A 112 -15.84 -0.57 -9.53
C VAL A 112 -14.66 0.37 -9.76
N ASP A 113 -14.57 1.42 -8.95
CA ASP A 113 -13.44 2.34 -8.97
C ASP A 113 -12.11 1.64 -8.63
N THR A 114 -11.05 2.07 -9.29
CA THR A 114 -9.71 1.55 -9.01
C THR A 114 -9.18 2.05 -7.67
N ILE A 115 -8.50 1.21 -6.94
CA ILE A 115 -7.87 1.55 -5.66
C ILE A 115 -6.69 2.50 -5.91
N SER A 116 -6.75 3.69 -5.33
CA SER A 116 -5.69 4.70 -5.42
C SER A 116 -4.36 4.14 -4.89
N GLY A 117 -3.29 4.29 -5.68
CA GLY A 117 -1.97 3.72 -5.40
C GLY A 117 -1.71 2.37 -6.07
N ALA A 118 -2.76 1.61 -6.42
CA ALA A 118 -2.66 0.30 -7.08
C ALA A 118 -3.48 0.21 -8.39
N THR A 119 -3.58 1.30 -9.14
CA THR A 119 -4.45 1.43 -10.33
C THR A 119 -4.21 0.35 -11.39
N LEU A 120 -2.93 0.02 -11.69
CA LEU A 120 -2.61 -0.99 -12.70
C LEU A 120 -3.09 -2.38 -12.27
N THR A 121 -2.87 -2.74 -11.02
CA THR A 121 -3.37 -3.99 -10.44
C THR A 121 -4.89 -4.03 -10.45
N SER A 122 -5.55 -2.93 -10.07
CA SER A 122 -7.01 -2.82 -10.08
C SER A 122 -7.60 -3.03 -11.47
N MET A 123 -7.05 -2.37 -12.50
CA MET A 123 -7.50 -2.54 -13.88
C MET A 123 -7.30 -3.96 -14.41
N ALA A 124 -6.17 -4.58 -14.06
CA ALA A 124 -5.89 -5.95 -14.44
C ALA A 124 -6.81 -6.94 -13.70
N PHE A 125 -7.15 -6.67 -12.44
CA PHE A 125 -8.08 -7.46 -11.66
C PHE A 125 -9.50 -7.44 -12.26
N LEU A 126 -10.02 -6.26 -12.62
CA LEU A 126 -11.30 -6.14 -13.33
C LEU A 126 -11.29 -6.89 -14.66
N THR A 127 -10.16 -6.86 -15.38
CA THR A 127 -10.01 -7.60 -16.63
C THR A 127 -10.05 -9.12 -16.37
N ALA A 128 -9.38 -9.60 -15.34
CA ALA A 128 -9.35 -11.01 -14.98
C ALA A 128 -10.74 -11.50 -14.55
N VAL A 129 -11.45 -10.77 -13.70
CA VAL A 129 -12.82 -11.14 -13.29
C VAL A 129 -13.77 -11.11 -14.48
N GLY A 130 -13.68 -10.10 -15.34
CA GLY A 130 -14.48 -10.03 -16.58
C GLY A 130 -14.22 -11.21 -17.50
N SER A 131 -12.96 -11.60 -17.68
CA SER A 131 -12.58 -12.78 -18.48
C SER A 131 -13.18 -14.09 -17.92
N ALA A 132 -13.24 -14.21 -16.58
CA ALA A 132 -13.89 -15.37 -15.95
C ALA A 132 -15.42 -15.37 -16.17
N LEU A 133 -16.06 -14.20 -16.07
CA LEU A 133 -17.50 -14.08 -16.37
C LEU A 133 -17.83 -14.41 -17.81
N ASP A 134 -17.05 -13.92 -18.77
CA ASP A 134 -17.21 -14.29 -20.19
C ASP A 134 -17.06 -15.80 -20.40
N ALA A 135 -16.12 -16.44 -19.69
CA ALA A 135 -15.95 -17.89 -19.74
C ALA A 135 -17.13 -18.67 -19.13
N MET A 136 -17.89 -18.07 -18.19
CA MET A 136 -19.12 -18.65 -17.65
C MET A 136 -20.32 -18.48 -18.59
N GLY A 137 -20.19 -17.67 -19.65
CA GLY A 137 -21.28 -17.31 -20.56
C GLY A 137 -22.07 -16.08 -20.13
N GLU A 138 -21.59 -15.37 -19.11
CA GLU A 138 -22.05 -14.04 -18.73
C GLU A 138 -21.35 -12.99 -19.63
N SER A 139 -21.89 -11.76 -19.70
CA SER A 139 -21.28 -10.67 -20.44
C SER A 139 -20.50 -9.76 -19.48
N ALA A 140 -19.17 -9.76 -19.56
CA ALA A 140 -18.35 -8.83 -18.77
C ALA A 140 -18.73 -7.36 -19.01
N ASP A 141 -19.15 -7.01 -20.22
CA ASP A 141 -19.57 -5.65 -20.55
C ASP A 141 -20.91 -5.27 -19.88
N ASP A 142 -21.85 -6.22 -19.75
CA ASP A 142 -23.08 -5.99 -19.00
C ASP A 142 -22.78 -5.74 -17.51
N TRP A 143 -21.82 -6.46 -16.96
CA TRP A 143 -21.36 -6.25 -15.58
C TRP A 143 -20.67 -4.88 -15.38
N LYS A 144 -19.92 -4.41 -16.38
CA LYS A 144 -19.31 -3.06 -16.36
C LYS A 144 -20.32 -1.91 -16.51
N ASN A 145 -21.50 -2.21 -17.05
CA ASN A 145 -22.57 -1.23 -17.24
C ASN A 145 -23.62 -1.23 -16.11
N ARG A 146 -23.39 -2.00 -15.04
CA ARG A 146 -24.22 -1.97 -13.82
C ARG A 146 -23.96 -0.69 -13.03
N GLU A 147 -24.71 -0.50 -11.94
CA GLU A 147 -24.54 0.65 -11.05
C GLU A 147 -23.07 0.75 -10.57
N PRO A 148 -22.43 1.92 -10.71
CA PRO A 148 -21.08 2.11 -10.23
C PRO A 148 -20.95 1.94 -8.73
N ALA A 149 -19.86 1.35 -8.29
CA ALA A 149 -19.51 1.15 -6.89
C ALA A 149 -18.06 1.56 -6.61
N ALA A 150 -17.75 1.86 -5.37
CA ALA A 150 -16.40 2.11 -4.88
C ALA A 150 -16.20 1.36 -3.57
N TRP A 151 -14.96 0.96 -3.32
CA TRP A 151 -14.62 0.45 -2.01
C TRP A 151 -14.51 1.61 -1.01
N VAL A 152 -15.20 1.51 0.08
CA VAL A 152 -15.16 2.50 1.18
C VAL A 152 -14.75 1.77 2.46
N SER A 153 -13.84 2.37 3.23
CA SER A 153 -13.38 1.81 4.50
C SER A 153 -14.52 1.77 5.52
N ASP A 154 -14.59 0.70 6.29
CA ASP A 154 -15.44 0.56 7.47
C ASP A 154 -14.82 1.15 8.75
N VAL A 155 -13.60 1.67 8.65
CA VAL A 155 -12.89 2.32 9.77
C VAL A 155 -13.51 3.68 10.03
N GLU A 156 -14.05 3.86 11.24
CA GLU A 156 -14.59 5.14 11.67
C GLU A 156 -13.45 6.12 12.02
N LEU A 157 -13.55 7.34 11.52
CA LEU A 157 -12.64 8.41 11.87
C LEU A 157 -12.99 8.96 13.26
N PRO A 158 -12.07 8.94 14.25
CA PRO A 158 -12.35 9.47 15.57
C PRO A 158 -12.55 11.00 15.54
N GLU A 159 -13.39 11.53 16.42
CA GLU A 159 -13.59 12.97 16.55
C GLU A 159 -12.36 13.68 17.15
N GLU A 160 -11.54 12.96 17.94
CA GLU A 160 -10.34 13.49 18.56
C GLU A 160 -9.24 12.45 18.75
N ALA A 161 -7.99 12.89 18.76
CA ALA A 161 -6.80 12.13 19.12
C ALA A 161 -5.73 13.02 19.76
N ASP A 162 -4.75 12.44 20.45
CA ASP A 162 -3.60 13.24 20.93
C ASP A 162 -2.75 13.73 19.75
N VAL A 163 -2.50 12.85 18.77
CA VAL A 163 -1.66 13.14 17.61
C VAL A 163 -2.36 12.71 16.33
N VAL A 164 -2.39 13.58 15.33
CA VAL A 164 -2.76 13.24 13.96
C VAL A 164 -1.50 13.19 13.11
N VAL A 165 -1.28 12.05 12.45
CA VAL A 165 -0.17 11.83 11.51
C VAL A 165 -0.73 11.77 10.08
N ILE A 166 -0.29 12.69 9.22
CA ILE A 166 -0.77 12.84 7.87
C ILE A 166 0.22 12.21 6.90
N GLY A 167 -0.15 11.09 6.30
CA GLY A 167 0.64 10.27 5.38
C GLY A 167 1.16 8.99 6.03
N ALA A 168 0.74 7.83 5.52
CA ALA A 168 1.14 6.50 5.97
C ALA A 168 2.27 5.91 5.11
N GLY A 169 3.33 6.70 4.88
CA GLY A 169 4.63 6.27 4.39
C GLY A 169 5.56 5.88 5.54
N GLY A 170 6.84 5.60 5.25
CA GLY A 170 7.82 5.20 6.26
C GLY A 170 7.92 6.17 7.44
N ALA A 171 7.95 7.49 7.17
CA ALA A 171 8.01 8.51 8.22
C ALA A 171 6.73 8.56 9.07
N GLY A 172 5.56 8.41 8.45
CA GLY A 172 4.28 8.40 9.15
C GLY A 172 4.11 7.20 10.06
N PHE A 173 4.47 6.01 9.59
CA PHE A 173 4.48 4.82 10.44
C PHE A 173 5.42 4.97 11.64
N ALA A 174 6.64 5.49 11.42
CA ALA A 174 7.59 5.72 12.50
C ALA A 174 7.03 6.71 13.55
N ALA A 175 6.46 7.82 13.10
CA ALA A 175 5.87 8.82 13.97
C ALA A 175 4.69 8.26 14.78
N ALA A 176 3.77 7.54 14.12
CA ALA A 176 2.60 6.97 14.77
C ALA A 176 2.96 5.92 15.82
N ILE A 177 3.83 4.98 15.47
CA ILE A 177 4.28 3.94 16.41
C ILE A 177 5.01 4.55 17.60
N THR A 178 5.88 5.54 17.35
CA THR A 178 6.61 6.22 18.43
C THR A 178 5.66 6.96 19.37
N ALA A 179 4.70 7.70 18.83
CA ALA A 179 3.72 8.41 19.65
C ALA A 179 2.85 7.44 20.49
N ALA A 180 2.41 6.34 19.90
CA ALA A 180 1.63 5.34 20.61
C ALA A 180 2.46 4.60 21.70
N ASN A 181 3.74 4.32 21.44
CA ASN A 181 4.64 3.77 22.47
C ASN A 181 4.82 4.73 23.67
N GLU A 182 4.61 6.04 23.47
CA GLU A 182 4.58 7.05 24.53
C GLU A 182 3.16 7.23 25.14
N GLY A 183 2.24 6.31 24.87
CA GLY A 183 0.88 6.29 25.42
C GLY A 183 -0.04 7.37 24.86
N LYS A 184 0.16 7.80 23.61
CA LYS A 184 -0.69 8.77 22.93
C LYS A 184 -1.71 8.03 22.02
N SER A 185 -2.95 8.55 21.98
CA SER A 185 -3.90 8.17 20.95
C SER A 185 -3.50 8.83 19.63
N VAL A 186 -3.51 8.02 18.54
CA VAL A 186 -3.00 8.44 17.23
C VAL A 186 -4.01 8.15 16.14
N VAL A 187 -4.24 9.11 15.25
CA VAL A 187 -4.84 8.87 13.93
C VAL A 187 -3.75 8.95 12.89
N LEU A 188 -3.46 7.82 12.23
CA LEU A 188 -2.57 7.75 11.08
C LEU A 188 -3.42 7.65 9.82
N MET A 189 -3.43 8.70 8.99
CA MET A 189 -4.26 8.77 7.80
C MET A 189 -3.46 8.85 6.51
N ASP A 190 -4.01 8.29 5.43
CA ASP A 190 -3.49 8.47 4.09
C ASP A 190 -4.62 8.79 3.10
N LYS A 191 -4.34 9.65 2.12
CA LYS A 191 -5.28 9.97 1.04
C LYS A 191 -5.45 8.85 0.01
N MET A 192 -4.53 7.88 0.02
CA MET A 192 -4.52 6.75 -0.91
C MET A 192 -5.32 5.59 -0.34
N GLY A 193 -5.81 4.71 -1.21
CA GLY A 193 -6.48 3.48 -0.82
C GLY A 193 -5.54 2.35 -0.41
N VAL A 194 -4.23 2.55 -0.50
CA VAL A 194 -3.18 1.65 0.00
C VAL A 194 -2.12 2.44 0.74
N PHE A 195 -1.52 1.84 1.75
CA PHE A 195 -0.48 2.46 2.57
C PHE A 195 0.93 2.20 2.03
N GLY A 196 1.90 2.95 2.54
CA GLY A 196 3.33 2.74 2.29
C GLY A 196 4.01 3.86 1.51
N GLY A 197 3.27 4.63 0.72
CA GLY A 197 3.81 5.75 -0.07
C GLY A 197 5.01 5.36 -0.95
N ASP A 198 5.95 6.28 -1.13
CA ASP A 198 7.16 6.02 -1.92
C ASP A 198 8.10 5.00 -1.26
N THR A 199 8.00 4.81 0.06
CA THR A 199 8.75 3.76 0.77
C THR A 199 8.40 2.37 0.22
N ALA A 200 7.11 2.07 0.02
CA ALA A 200 6.67 0.79 -0.55
C ALA A 200 7.14 0.59 -2.00
N LEU A 201 7.35 1.68 -2.76
CA LEU A 201 7.77 1.63 -4.16
C LEU A 201 9.29 1.53 -4.33
N SER A 202 10.06 1.73 -3.26
CA SER A 202 11.52 1.66 -3.25
C SER A 202 12.03 0.22 -3.16
N GLY A 203 13.33 0.01 -3.36
CA GLY A 203 14.00 -1.25 -3.05
C GLY A 203 14.18 -1.50 -1.55
N GLY A 204 13.97 -0.48 -0.72
CA GLY A 204 14.06 -0.55 0.74
C GLY A 204 15.47 -0.54 1.30
N GLU A 205 16.48 -0.32 0.47
CA GLU A 205 17.86 -0.26 0.93
C GLU A 205 18.12 0.99 1.78
N MET A 206 18.91 0.84 2.81
CA MET A 206 19.34 1.94 3.69
C MET A 206 20.86 2.01 3.78
N ALA A 207 21.42 3.20 3.54
CA ALA A 207 22.81 3.48 3.80
C ALA A 207 23.05 3.65 5.30
N VAL A 208 23.69 2.68 5.94
CA VAL A 208 23.86 2.61 7.40
C VAL A 208 25.34 2.42 7.72
N PRO A 209 26.08 3.49 8.02
CA PRO A 209 27.48 3.37 8.42
C PRO A 209 27.61 2.70 9.79
N GLY A 210 28.61 1.82 9.93
CA GLY A 210 28.86 1.10 11.16
C GLY A 210 27.84 0.00 11.48
N ASN A 211 27.06 -0.45 10.48
CA ASN A 211 26.08 -1.51 10.69
C ASN A 211 26.73 -2.86 11.05
N TRP A 212 25.92 -3.75 11.65
CA TRP A 212 26.35 -5.05 12.15
C TRP A 212 26.99 -5.96 11.08
N ILE A 213 26.61 -5.81 9.81
CA ILE A 213 27.19 -6.58 8.70
C ILE A 213 28.59 -6.05 8.37
N GLN A 214 28.77 -4.71 8.33
CA GLN A 214 30.11 -4.12 8.19
C GLN A 214 31.04 -4.58 9.30
N VAL A 215 30.59 -4.57 10.55
CA VAL A 215 31.36 -5.04 11.69
C VAL A 215 31.81 -6.50 11.53
N THR A 216 30.89 -7.40 11.12
CA THR A 216 31.22 -8.81 10.89
C THR A 216 32.16 -9.05 9.70
N GLN A 217 32.14 -8.16 8.71
CA GLN A 217 33.00 -8.22 7.53
C GLN A 217 34.32 -7.45 7.69
N GLY A 218 34.56 -6.80 8.84
CA GLY A 218 35.76 -5.99 9.10
C GLY A 218 35.83 -4.72 8.23
N ILE A 219 34.66 -4.19 7.83
CA ILE A 219 34.57 -2.95 7.07
C ILE A 219 34.45 -1.79 8.05
N GLU A 220 35.45 -0.90 8.05
CA GLU A 220 35.43 0.31 8.85
C GLU A 220 34.66 1.41 8.11
N ASP A 221 33.67 2.02 8.77
CA ASP A 221 32.84 3.11 8.24
C ASP A 221 32.34 4.01 9.37
N SER A 222 31.95 5.25 9.03
CA SER A 222 31.45 6.20 10.01
C SER A 222 30.36 7.11 9.43
N PRO A 223 29.54 7.73 10.28
CA PRO A 223 28.59 8.77 9.86
C PRO A 223 29.26 9.90 9.07
N GLU A 224 30.45 10.36 9.48
CA GLU A 224 31.19 11.42 8.81
C GLU A 224 31.59 11.02 7.37
N ASN A 225 31.95 9.74 7.17
CA ASN A 225 32.24 9.21 5.85
C ASN A 225 30.98 9.20 4.96
N LEU A 226 29.82 8.84 5.51
CA LEU A 226 28.54 8.93 4.79
C LEU A 226 28.18 10.39 4.47
N VAL A 227 28.37 11.34 5.39
CA VAL A 227 28.16 12.78 5.14
C VAL A 227 29.02 13.24 3.97
N SER A 228 30.30 12.87 3.95
CA SER A 228 31.20 13.22 2.85
C SER A 228 30.72 12.67 1.50
N ASP A 229 30.34 11.39 1.46
CA ASP A 229 29.84 10.76 0.24
C ASP A 229 28.55 11.41 -0.27
N MET A 230 27.60 11.71 0.64
CA MET A 230 26.33 12.35 0.27
C MET A 230 26.54 13.78 -0.28
N LEU A 231 27.40 14.58 0.37
CA LEU A 231 27.69 15.95 -0.09
C LEU A 231 28.42 15.94 -1.43
N VAL A 232 29.48 15.14 -1.56
CA VAL A 232 30.25 15.04 -2.82
C VAL A 232 29.39 14.47 -3.94
N GLY A 233 28.66 13.38 -3.70
CA GLY A 233 27.76 12.77 -4.68
C GLY A 233 26.59 13.68 -5.11
N GLY A 234 26.19 14.60 -4.24
CA GLY A 234 25.17 15.62 -4.49
C GLY A 234 25.70 16.97 -4.98
N ASP A 235 26.93 17.05 -5.51
CA ASP A 235 27.58 18.29 -5.97
C ASP A 235 27.62 19.40 -4.90
N ASN A 236 27.65 19.03 -3.62
CA ASN A 236 27.56 19.92 -2.47
C ASN A 236 26.32 20.84 -2.46
N LYS A 237 25.21 20.38 -3.07
CA LYS A 237 23.93 21.10 -3.10
C LYS A 237 23.01 20.71 -1.94
N GLY A 238 23.28 19.59 -1.26
CA GLY A 238 22.52 19.15 -0.09
C GLY A 238 22.75 20.07 1.11
N ASP A 239 21.75 20.17 1.98
CA ASP A 239 21.88 20.86 3.26
C ASP A 239 22.77 20.02 4.20
N PRO A 240 23.95 20.54 4.64
CA PRO A 240 24.88 19.75 5.44
C PRO A 240 24.33 19.35 6.81
N GLU A 241 23.43 20.15 7.41
CA GLU A 241 22.84 19.84 8.71
C GLU A 241 21.86 18.67 8.58
N LEU A 242 21.01 18.68 7.54
CA LEU A 242 20.10 17.58 7.26
C LEU A 242 20.85 16.29 6.89
N VAL A 243 21.90 16.40 6.08
CA VAL A 243 22.76 15.26 5.72
C VAL A 243 23.40 14.66 6.97
N ALA A 244 23.89 15.49 7.90
CA ALA A 244 24.47 15.02 9.16
C ALA A 244 23.43 14.33 10.06
N ILE A 245 22.22 14.85 10.16
CA ILE A 245 21.13 14.22 10.91
C ILE A 245 20.83 12.83 10.35
N ILE A 246 20.70 12.70 9.03
CA ILE A 246 20.45 11.40 8.36
C ILE A 246 21.59 10.42 8.64
N ALA A 247 22.83 10.83 8.45
CA ALA A 247 23.99 9.95 8.61
C ALA A 247 24.17 9.46 10.04
N ASN A 248 24.03 10.36 11.02
CA ASN A 248 24.17 10.03 12.44
C ASN A 248 23.00 9.18 12.96
N GLY A 249 21.77 9.40 12.45
CA GLY A 249 20.58 8.63 12.84
C GLY A 249 20.38 7.30 12.11
N ALA A 250 21.20 6.99 11.10
CA ALA A 250 20.98 5.85 10.21
C ALA A 250 20.99 4.50 10.94
N LEU A 251 21.95 4.28 11.85
CA LEU A 251 22.06 3.03 12.61
C LEU A 251 20.90 2.85 13.61
N ASP A 252 20.51 3.90 14.30
CA ASP A 252 19.38 3.87 15.22
C ASP A 252 18.07 3.62 14.47
N SER A 253 17.89 4.24 13.30
CA SER A 253 16.73 4.00 12.43
C SER A 253 16.67 2.56 11.93
N ALA A 254 17.81 1.97 11.54
CA ALA A 254 17.89 0.57 11.13
C ALA A 254 17.59 -0.40 12.27
N ASN A 255 18.07 -0.11 13.48
CA ASN A 255 17.76 -0.85 14.69
C ASN A 255 16.25 -0.75 15.02
N TRP A 256 15.68 0.44 14.96
CA TRP A 256 14.25 0.67 15.19
C TRP A 256 13.40 -0.14 14.19
N LEU A 257 13.73 -0.09 12.89
CA LEU A 257 13.04 -0.90 11.87
C LEU A 257 13.15 -2.40 12.15
N THR A 258 14.27 -2.85 12.71
CA THR A 258 14.50 -4.26 13.04
C THR A 258 13.65 -4.68 14.24
N TYR A 259 13.67 -3.93 15.33
CA TYR A 259 13.08 -4.32 16.61
C TYR A 259 11.60 -3.92 16.72
N GLU A 260 11.24 -2.71 16.32
CA GLU A 260 9.86 -2.22 16.35
C GLU A 260 9.10 -2.57 15.05
N GLY A 261 9.75 -2.41 13.90
CA GLY A 261 9.15 -2.68 12.59
C GLY A 261 9.18 -4.15 12.19
N GLY A 262 9.97 -5.01 12.86
CA GLY A 262 10.10 -6.43 12.51
C GLY A 262 10.79 -6.69 11.16
N VAL A 263 11.51 -5.70 10.61
CA VAL A 263 12.21 -5.82 9.33
C VAL A 263 13.42 -6.74 9.47
N SER A 264 13.58 -7.63 8.51
CA SER A 264 14.73 -8.53 8.43
C SER A 264 15.61 -8.17 7.25
N TRP A 265 16.92 -8.35 7.39
CA TRP A 265 17.92 -7.89 6.45
C TRP A 265 18.71 -9.04 5.86
N LYS A 266 19.14 -8.92 4.59
CA LYS A 266 20.11 -9.83 3.97
C LYS A 266 21.46 -9.71 4.66
N HIS A 267 22.29 -10.72 4.52
CA HIS A 267 23.67 -10.69 5.01
C HIS A 267 24.65 -9.98 4.05
N ASP A 268 24.17 -9.58 2.91
CA ASP A 268 24.97 -8.87 1.89
C ASP A 268 24.78 -7.35 2.01
N LEU A 269 25.83 -6.61 1.67
CA LEU A 269 25.79 -5.15 1.58
C LEU A 269 25.86 -4.70 0.14
N MET A 270 25.09 -3.65 -0.18
CA MET A 270 25.16 -2.96 -1.46
C MET A 270 25.99 -1.68 -1.35
N GLN A 271 26.60 -1.28 -2.46
CA GLN A 271 27.24 0.01 -2.62
C GLN A 271 26.50 0.79 -3.70
N PHE A 272 25.95 1.94 -3.32
CA PHE A 272 25.35 2.85 -4.29
C PHE A 272 26.39 3.71 -5.01
N GLY A 273 26.00 4.23 -6.18
CA GLY A 273 26.81 5.22 -6.90
C GLY A 273 27.04 6.45 -6.02
N GLY A 274 28.28 6.97 -6.04
CA GLY A 274 28.70 8.08 -5.18
C GLY A 274 29.19 7.67 -3.79
N HIS A 275 28.93 6.43 -3.33
CA HIS A 275 29.45 5.92 -2.07
C HIS A 275 30.83 5.28 -2.27
N ASN A 276 31.76 5.58 -1.39
CA ASN A 276 33.12 5.05 -1.41
C ASN A 276 33.23 3.64 -0.81
N ILE A 277 32.20 3.19 -0.07
CA ILE A 277 32.22 1.93 0.66
C ILE A 277 30.84 1.25 0.63
N LYS A 278 30.81 -0.08 0.78
CA LYS A 278 29.57 -0.86 0.93
C LYS A 278 29.00 -0.66 2.31
N ARG A 279 27.85 0.00 2.42
CA ARG A 279 27.18 0.27 3.69
C ARG A 279 25.66 0.06 3.67
N SER A 280 25.10 -0.18 2.48
CA SER A 280 23.64 -0.27 2.39
C SER A 280 23.15 -1.67 2.74
N ILE A 281 22.36 -1.74 3.81
CA ILE A 281 21.62 -2.94 4.21
C ILE A 281 20.39 -3.11 3.32
N ILE A 282 19.96 -4.33 3.09
CA ILE A 282 18.94 -4.70 2.12
C ILE A 282 17.87 -5.55 2.81
N PRO A 283 16.56 -5.21 2.73
CA PRO A 283 15.50 -6.09 3.22
C PRO A 283 15.54 -7.47 2.54
N ILE A 284 15.04 -8.50 3.21
CA ILE A 284 15.09 -9.90 2.70
C ILE A 284 14.49 -10.01 1.29
N THR A 285 13.35 -9.37 1.04
CA THR A 285 12.70 -9.41 -0.29
C THR A 285 13.26 -8.38 -1.27
N HIS A 286 14.18 -7.52 -0.84
CA HIS A 286 14.72 -6.41 -1.61
C HIS A 286 13.60 -5.46 -2.09
N SER A 287 12.70 -5.11 -1.19
CA SER A 287 11.57 -4.23 -1.47
C SER A 287 11.19 -3.42 -0.24
N GLY A 288 10.95 -2.13 -0.45
CA GLY A 288 10.39 -1.26 0.59
C GLY A 288 8.98 -1.64 0.99
N SER A 289 8.25 -2.37 0.13
CA SER A 289 6.93 -2.91 0.48
C SER A 289 6.99 -3.92 1.63
N GLU A 290 8.10 -4.68 1.78
CA GLU A 290 8.31 -5.52 2.95
C GLU A 290 8.29 -4.68 4.23
N MET A 291 9.01 -3.56 4.24
CA MET A 291 9.08 -2.67 5.39
C MET A 291 7.70 -2.10 5.73
N THR A 292 7.01 -1.56 4.74
CA THR A 292 5.70 -0.94 4.95
C THR A 292 4.62 -1.94 5.32
N THR A 293 4.63 -3.16 4.77
CA THR A 293 3.72 -4.23 5.17
C THR A 293 3.92 -4.62 6.64
N LYS A 294 5.17 -4.76 7.07
CA LYS A 294 5.48 -5.07 8.48
C LYS A 294 5.08 -3.95 9.42
N LEU A 295 5.34 -2.69 9.03
CA LEU A 295 4.89 -1.52 9.80
C LEU A 295 3.36 -1.42 9.86
N THR A 296 2.66 -1.68 8.77
CA THR A 296 1.19 -1.75 8.73
C THR A 296 0.67 -2.83 9.70
N ASN A 297 1.28 -4.02 9.68
CA ASN A 297 0.91 -5.09 10.60
C ASN A 297 1.18 -4.72 12.06
N ARG A 298 2.29 -4.03 12.34
CA ARG A 298 2.60 -3.52 13.68
C ARG A 298 1.54 -2.54 14.16
N VAL A 299 1.18 -1.55 13.33
CA VAL A 299 0.15 -0.54 13.62
C VAL A 299 -1.22 -1.17 13.83
N ASN A 300 -1.61 -2.14 12.98
CA ASN A 300 -2.88 -2.86 13.14
C ASN A 300 -2.97 -3.66 14.44
N GLY A 301 -1.84 -3.97 15.08
CA GLY A 301 -1.77 -4.62 16.38
C GLY A 301 -1.72 -3.66 17.58
N MET A 302 -1.80 -2.34 17.36
CA MET A 302 -1.75 -1.31 18.40
C MET A 302 -3.14 -0.67 18.58
N ASP A 303 -3.75 -0.84 19.74
CA ASP A 303 -5.10 -0.31 20.02
C ASP A 303 -5.14 1.23 20.07
N ASP A 304 -4.00 1.88 20.32
CA ASP A 304 -3.87 3.33 20.42
C ASP A 304 -3.75 4.02 19.05
N ILE A 305 -3.68 3.27 17.93
CA ILE A 305 -3.58 3.84 16.59
C ILE A 305 -4.80 3.47 15.74
N VAL A 306 -5.49 4.48 15.22
CA VAL A 306 -6.46 4.33 14.14
C VAL A 306 -5.75 4.57 12.82
N LEU A 307 -5.59 3.53 12.01
CA LEU A 307 -5.03 3.60 10.66
C LEU A 307 -6.18 3.67 9.65
N ILE A 308 -6.25 4.77 8.89
CA ILE A 308 -7.35 5.02 7.96
C ILE A 308 -6.83 5.45 6.58
N ASP A 309 -7.35 4.83 5.53
CA ASP A 309 -7.10 5.16 4.13
C ASP A 309 -8.18 6.09 3.54
N ASN A 310 -8.03 6.47 2.27
CA ASN A 310 -8.96 7.36 1.57
C ASN A 310 -9.35 8.59 2.42
N THR A 311 -8.40 9.11 3.21
CA THR A 311 -8.60 10.24 4.12
C THR A 311 -7.56 11.31 3.83
N LYS A 312 -7.98 12.34 3.10
CA LYS A 312 -7.11 13.43 2.65
C LYS A 312 -7.21 14.61 3.59
N ALA A 313 -6.13 14.94 4.27
CA ALA A 313 -6.04 16.22 5.00
C ALA A 313 -6.09 17.40 4.01
N VAL A 314 -6.98 18.36 4.27
CA VAL A 314 -7.20 19.52 3.40
C VAL A 314 -6.86 20.84 4.07
N GLU A 315 -6.94 20.91 5.40
CA GLU A 315 -6.67 22.13 6.16
C GLU A 315 -6.21 21.78 7.58
N LEU A 316 -5.27 22.55 8.12
CA LEU A 316 -4.94 22.55 9.55
C LEU A 316 -5.83 23.58 10.25
N VAL A 317 -6.56 23.14 11.27
CA VAL A 317 -7.37 24.02 12.12
C VAL A 317 -6.48 24.63 13.19
N THR A 318 -6.57 25.94 13.36
CA THR A 318 -5.78 26.67 14.35
C THR A 318 -6.69 27.52 15.24
N ASP A 319 -6.25 27.75 16.47
CA ASP A 319 -6.87 28.72 17.37
C ASP A 319 -6.46 30.17 17.05
N ASP A 320 -6.99 31.12 17.81
CA ASP A 320 -6.70 32.55 17.64
C ASP A 320 -5.21 32.89 17.88
N ALA A 321 -4.46 32.05 18.59
CA ALA A 321 -3.03 32.20 18.82
C ALA A 321 -2.17 31.57 17.73
N GLY A 322 -2.80 30.87 16.75
CA GLY A 322 -2.14 30.16 15.66
C GLY A 322 -1.64 28.76 16.04
N ALA A 323 -2.01 28.23 17.19
CA ALA A 323 -1.71 26.85 17.55
C ALA A 323 -2.63 25.88 16.82
N VAL A 324 -2.09 24.77 16.32
CA VAL A 324 -2.88 23.73 15.65
C VAL A 324 -3.75 23.00 16.67
N THR A 325 -5.05 22.92 16.40
CA THR A 325 -6.07 22.28 17.26
C THR A 325 -6.81 21.15 16.59
N GLY A 326 -6.61 20.97 15.27
CA GLY A 326 -7.30 19.91 14.52
C GLY A 326 -6.86 19.86 13.05
N VAL A 327 -7.45 18.89 12.35
CA VAL A 327 -7.25 18.68 10.92
C VAL A 327 -8.60 18.47 10.25
N LYS A 328 -8.93 19.27 9.21
CA LYS A 328 -10.04 18.97 8.32
C LYS A 328 -9.61 17.96 7.28
N VAL A 329 -10.47 17.01 7.03
CA VAL A 329 -10.24 15.92 6.09
C VAL A 329 -11.39 15.79 5.09
N GLU A 330 -11.08 15.23 3.94
CA GLU A 330 -12.01 14.88 2.86
C GLU A 330 -11.80 13.42 2.50
N ASN A 331 -12.86 12.64 2.39
CA ASN A 331 -12.79 11.32 1.77
C ASN A 331 -12.83 11.52 0.24
N PRO A 332 -11.76 11.22 -0.50
CA PRO A 332 -11.70 11.48 -1.94
C PRO A 332 -12.59 10.56 -2.78
N VAL A 333 -13.18 9.51 -2.18
CA VAL A 333 -14.09 8.57 -2.83
C VAL A 333 -15.53 9.05 -2.71
N THR A 334 -15.98 9.39 -1.49
CA THR A 334 -17.36 9.81 -1.22
C THR A 334 -17.56 11.33 -1.31
N GLY A 335 -16.48 12.11 -1.15
CA GLY A 335 -16.55 13.57 -1.05
C GLY A 335 -16.95 14.10 0.32
N ASP A 336 -17.16 13.20 1.31
CA ASP A 336 -17.51 13.59 2.67
C ASP A 336 -16.35 14.33 3.35
N THR A 337 -16.71 15.32 4.18
CA THR A 337 -15.74 16.10 4.94
C THR A 337 -15.98 15.94 6.44
N SER A 338 -14.90 15.88 7.20
CA SER A 338 -14.90 15.75 8.66
C SER A 338 -13.76 16.56 9.28
N GLU A 339 -13.76 16.65 10.61
CA GLU A 339 -12.68 17.28 11.37
C GLU A 339 -12.26 16.36 12.50
N VAL A 340 -10.93 16.20 12.69
CA VAL A 340 -10.34 15.51 13.84
C VAL A 340 -9.64 16.55 14.71
N LYS A 341 -10.07 16.70 15.96
CA LYS A 341 -9.39 17.51 16.94
C LYS A 341 -8.12 16.84 17.42
N CYS A 342 -7.05 17.60 17.63
CA CYS A 342 -5.79 17.05 18.12
C CYS A 342 -4.95 18.07 18.87
N LYS A 343 -3.99 17.55 19.63
CA LYS A 343 -3.00 18.38 20.37
C LYS A 343 -1.74 18.63 19.55
N ALA A 344 -1.45 17.75 18.59
CA ALA A 344 -0.30 17.86 17.70
C ALA A 344 -0.57 17.21 16.34
N VAL A 345 0.12 17.71 15.30
CA VAL A 345 0.09 17.16 13.95
C VAL A 345 1.50 16.85 13.47
N VAL A 346 1.68 15.67 12.89
CA VAL A 346 2.90 15.31 12.16
C VAL A 346 2.62 15.29 10.66
N LEU A 347 3.28 16.15 9.90
CA LEU A 347 3.21 16.18 8.45
C LEU A 347 4.23 15.18 7.88
N ALA A 348 3.76 13.98 7.52
CA ALA A 348 4.55 12.91 6.91
C ALA A 348 4.13 12.67 5.44
N THR A 349 3.71 13.72 4.75
CA THR A 349 3.04 13.70 3.44
C THR A 349 3.96 13.38 2.27
N GLY A 350 5.26 13.17 2.51
CA GLY A 350 6.26 12.95 1.47
C GLY A 350 6.56 14.20 0.64
N GLY A 351 7.14 14.01 -0.53
CA GLY A 351 7.51 15.09 -1.43
C GLY A 351 6.38 15.49 -2.38
N PHE A 352 6.56 16.63 -3.05
CA PHE A 352 5.64 17.15 -4.06
C PHE A 352 6.01 16.77 -5.50
N GLY A 353 6.91 15.81 -5.68
CA GLY A 353 7.41 15.39 -7.00
C GLY A 353 6.33 14.97 -8.01
N SER A 354 5.17 14.48 -7.54
CA SER A 354 4.02 14.14 -8.40
C SER A 354 3.06 15.31 -8.66
N ASN A 355 3.23 16.44 -7.99
CA ASN A 355 2.44 17.64 -8.25
C ASN A 355 3.12 18.48 -9.33
N VAL A 356 2.62 18.38 -10.58
CA VAL A 356 3.20 19.06 -11.75
C VAL A 356 3.22 20.57 -11.55
N ASP A 357 2.17 21.16 -11.03
CA ASP A 357 2.08 22.61 -10.82
C ASP A 357 3.14 23.10 -9.82
N MET A 358 3.35 22.35 -8.72
CA MET A 358 4.41 22.67 -7.76
C MET A 358 5.81 22.45 -8.34
N ARG A 359 6.03 21.36 -9.08
CA ARG A 359 7.33 21.12 -9.72
C ARG A 359 7.68 22.28 -10.65
N VAL A 360 6.78 22.62 -11.58
CA VAL A 360 6.99 23.69 -12.54
C VAL A 360 7.19 25.05 -11.85
N LYS A 361 6.47 25.29 -10.74
CA LYS A 361 6.63 26.51 -9.94
C LYS A 361 8.04 26.69 -9.40
N TYR A 362 8.66 25.60 -8.92
CA TYR A 362 10.00 25.62 -8.30
C TYR A 362 11.12 25.34 -9.31
N ASN A 363 10.86 24.57 -10.35
CA ASN A 363 11.76 24.30 -11.45
C ASN A 363 10.98 24.16 -12.76
N PRO A 364 10.95 25.24 -13.60
CA PRO A 364 10.20 25.24 -14.86
C PRO A 364 10.62 24.17 -15.88
N GLU A 365 11.82 23.58 -15.74
CA GLU A 365 12.29 22.47 -16.59
C GLU A 365 11.63 21.13 -16.23
N MET A 366 11.00 21.05 -15.05
CA MET A 366 10.32 19.85 -14.53
C MET A 366 8.85 19.82 -14.97
N ASP A 367 8.60 19.80 -16.27
CA ASP A 367 7.26 19.78 -16.86
C ASP A 367 6.50 18.45 -16.66
N ASP A 368 5.34 18.31 -17.28
CA ASP A 368 4.46 17.13 -17.20
C ASP A 368 5.03 15.87 -17.88
N LYS A 369 6.09 16.01 -18.69
CA LYS A 369 6.77 14.88 -19.35
C LYS A 369 7.72 14.16 -18.44
N ILE A 370 8.13 14.77 -17.33
CA ILE A 370 9.01 14.14 -16.34
C ILE A 370 8.15 13.24 -15.43
N LEU A 371 8.46 11.95 -15.44
CA LEU A 371 7.81 10.98 -14.58
C LEU A 371 8.24 11.16 -13.12
N SER A 372 7.29 11.06 -12.20
CA SER A 372 7.51 11.02 -10.77
C SER A 372 6.91 9.76 -10.17
N THR A 373 7.49 9.25 -9.09
CA THR A 373 7.06 8.06 -8.38
C THR A 373 5.70 8.23 -7.68
N GLY A 374 5.44 9.41 -7.11
CA GLY A 374 4.15 9.69 -6.48
C GLY A 374 3.13 10.18 -7.52
N ARG A 375 2.02 9.49 -7.74
CA ARG A 375 0.93 9.99 -8.59
C ARG A 375 -0.06 10.80 -7.75
N PRO A 376 -0.38 12.07 -8.14
CA PRO A 376 -1.60 12.68 -7.63
C PRO A 376 -2.78 11.82 -8.09
N GLY A 377 -3.72 11.54 -7.22
CA GLY A 377 -4.97 10.89 -7.62
C GLY A 377 -5.49 11.58 -8.89
N ARG A 378 -5.80 10.80 -9.93
CA ARG A 378 -6.35 11.36 -11.17
C ARG A 378 -7.60 12.15 -10.81
N ARG A 379 -7.63 13.43 -11.12
CA ARG A 379 -8.91 14.11 -11.27
C ARG A 379 -9.63 13.36 -12.39
N HIS A 380 -10.83 12.87 -12.11
CA HIS A 380 -11.75 12.45 -13.15
C HIS A 380 -11.85 13.61 -14.17
N ARG A 381 -11.22 13.48 -15.31
CA ARG A 381 -11.62 14.26 -16.47
C ARG A 381 -12.90 13.62 -16.96
N ASP A 382 -14.01 14.28 -16.72
CA ASP A 382 -15.26 13.96 -17.37
C ASP A 382 -15.00 13.68 -18.85
N GLY A 383 -15.34 12.47 -19.30
CA GLY A 383 -15.11 11.98 -20.65
C GLY A 383 -15.98 12.66 -21.72
N ARG A 384 -16.19 14.00 -21.67
CA ARG A 384 -17.04 14.75 -22.57
C ARG A 384 -16.38 15.83 -23.41
N GLU A 385 -15.05 16.04 -23.39
CA GLU A 385 -14.43 17.14 -24.15
C GLU A 385 -13.31 16.78 -25.12
N ASP A 386 -13.16 15.55 -25.60
CA ASP A 386 -12.12 15.27 -26.62
C ASP A 386 -12.66 14.67 -27.93
N ARG A 387 -13.82 15.13 -28.39
CA ARG A 387 -14.34 14.83 -29.74
C ARG A 387 -14.34 16.03 -30.68
N ARG A 388 -13.48 17.00 -30.51
CA ARG A 388 -13.31 18.07 -31.53
C ARG A 388 -11.86 18.54 -31.55
N ARG A 389 -11.01 17.89 -32.32
CA ARG A 389 -9.85 18.42 -33.06
C ARG A 389 -9.11 17.29 -33.77
N HIS A 390 -9.62 16.87 -34.91
CA HIS A 390 -8.86 16.40 -36.06
C HIS A 390 -9.73 16.69 -37.30
N HIS A 391 -9.43 17.78 -37.90
CA HIS A 391 -9.55 18.03 -39.33
C HIS A 391 -8.33 18.86 -39.72
#